data_6b45234c7a30c91ac15a7ac6032de291
#
_entry.id   6b45234c7a30c91ac15a7ac6032de291
#
_cell.length_a   1.000
_cell.length_b   1.000
_cell.length_c   1.000
_cell.angle_alpha   90.00
_cell.angle_beta   90.00
_cell.angle_gamma   90.00
#
_symmetry.space_group_name_H-M   'P 1'
#
loop_
_entity.id
_entity.type
_entity.pdbx_description
1 polymer ?
#
loop_
_entity_poly.entity_id
_entity_poly.type
_entity_poly.pdbx_seq_one_letter_code
_entity_poly.pdbx_strand_id
1 'polypeptide(L)'
;IFLHLEGAKSGVYVYINGQEVGYSEDSKNPAEFLINKYLKPGKNSLVVKIFRWSTGSYLECQDFWRISGIERDVFLFSQPKTHIKDFNVVSTLDDTYKNGIFKLNVDVANHTTAGKDVNVSYELLDAAKKVVAEGNAPCNVTADGQQNISFEAALNNVKTWTSEQPNLYKLLISLKDGGKTTEIIPYNVGFRRFEIKPTDQLAENGKPYVCLFINGQPIKLKGVNIHEHNPETGHYVPEELMRKDFTLMKQHNINSVRLCHYPQDRKFYE
;
A
#
# COMPACT_ATOMS: atom_id res chain seq x y z
N ILE A 1 -9.29 -18.73 -1.60
CA ILE A 1 -8.98 -18.35 -0.20
C ILE A 1 -7.48 -18.22 -0.09
N PHE A 2 -7.05 -17.12 0.48
CA PHE A 2 -5.65 -16.83 0.77
C PHE A 2 -5.45 -16.74 2.27
N LEU A 3 -4.31 -17.23 2.74
CA LEU A 3 -3.75 -16.93 4.04
C LEU A 3 -2.75 -15.79 3.87
N HIS A 4 -2.96 -14.70 4.59
CA HIS A 4 -2.10 -13.52 4.60
C HIS A 4 -1.39 -13.41 5.95
N LEU A 5 -0.09 -13.27 5.91
CA LEU A 5 0.78 -12.94 7.04
C LEU A 5 1.37 -11.56 6.75
N GLU A 6 0.97 -10.52 7.48
CA GLU A 6 1.43 -9.14 7.24
C GLU A 6 2.91 -8.93 7.57
N GLY A 7 3.47 -9.77 8.44
CA GLY A 7 4.89 -9.78 8.78
C GLY A 7 5.24 -10.96 9.67
N ALA A 8 6.18 -11.78 9.22
CA ALA A 8 6.67 -12.96 9.94
C ALA A 8 8.19 -13.07 9.84
N LYS A 9 8.89 -12.95 10.96
CA LYS A 9 10.35 -12.87 11.02
C LYS A 9 10.96 -14.14 11.62
N SER A 10 11.99 -14.72 10.99
CA SER A 10 12.68 -14.36 9.75
C SER A 10 12.27 -15.28 8.58
N GLY A 11 12.15 -16.59 8.78
CA GLY A 11 11.66 -17.55 7.80
C GLY A 11 10.40 -18.23 8.30
N VAL A 12 9.40 -18.42 7.45
CA VAL A 12 8.12 -19.01 7.79
C VAL A 12 7.75 -20.14 6.85
N TYR A 13 7.40 -21.30 7.41
CA TYR A 13 6.72 -22.38 6.71
C TYR A 13 5.26 -22.44 7.15
N VAL A 14 4.38 -22.64 6.20
CA VAL A 14 2.94 -22.79 6.43
C VAL A 14 2.52 -24.22 6.10
N TYR A 15 1.77 -24.83 7.01
CA TYR A 15 1.19 -26.16 6.83
C TYR A 15 -0.31 -26.11 7.07
N ILE A 16 -1.09 -26.77 6.23
CA ILE A 16 -2.52 -26.97 6.43
C ILE A 16 -2.83 -28.46 6.38
N ASN A 17 -3.53 -28.95 7.40
CA ASN A 17 -3.88 -30.37 7.53
C ASN A 17 -2.67 -31.32 7.41
N GLY A 18 -1.49 -30.88 7.88
CA GLY A 18 -0.24 -31.63 7.82
C GLY A 18 0.49 -31.57 6.48
N GLN A 19 -0.04 -30.87 5.48
CA GLN A 19 0.60 -30.68 4.18
C GLN A 19 1.29 -29.31 4.14
N GLU A 20 2.51 -29.28 3.59
CA GLU A 20 3.23 -28.03 3.37
C GLU A 20 2.55 -27.22 2.27
N VAL A 21 2.26 -25.96 2.58
CA VAL A 21 1.67 -24.97 1.66
C VAL A 21 2.73 -24.18 0.95
N GLY A 22 3.74 -23.71 1.70
CA GLY A 22 4.81 -22.91 1.18
C GLY A 22 5.72 -22.33 2.24
N TYR A 23 6.74 -21.61 1.76
CA TYR A 23 7.78 -20.95 2.52
C TYR A 23 7.92 -19.48 2.09
N SER A 24 8.27 -18.61 3.04
CA SER A 24 8.63 -17.22 2.78
C SER A 24 9.74 -16.76 3.72
N GLU A 25 10.61 -15.91 3.22
CA GLU A 25 11.51 -15.03 3.98
C GLU A 25 11.06 -13.58 3.74
N ASP A 26 11.84 -12.56 4.06
CA ASP A 26 11.46 -11.15 3.94
C ASP A 26 10.54 -10.70 5.07
N SER A 27 11.16 -10.49 6.22
CA SER A 27 10.51 -10.35 7.52
C SER A 27 9.50 -9.21 7.63
N LYS A 28 9.64 -8.15 6.83
CA LYS A 28 8.86 -6.91 6.98
C LYS A 28 7.89 -6.66 5.83
N ASN A 29 7.79 -7.61 4.91
CA ASN A 29 6.79 -7.60 3.84
C ASN A 29 5.77 -8.71 4.03
N PRO A 30 4.55 -8.54 3.51
CA PRO A 30 3.52 -9.56 3.58
C PRO A 30 3.88 -10.84 2.82
N ALA A 31 3.43 -11.99 3.35
CA ALA A 31 3.47 -13.26 2.65
C ALA A 31 2.05 -13.81 2.45
N GLU A 32 1.72 -14.15 1.22
CA GLU A 32 0.40 -14.66 0.84
C GLU A 32 0.49 -16.07 0.26
N PHE A 33 -0.42 -16.93 0.71
CA PHE A 33 -0.48 -18.33 0.30
C PHE A 33 -1.88 -18.69 -0.18
N LEU A 34 -2.00 -19.15 -1.43
CA LEU A 34 -3.25 -19.71 -1.95
C LEU A 34 -3.48 -21.09 -1.36
N ILE A 35 -4.50 -21.24 -0.51
CA ILE A 35 -4.68 -22.42 0.34
C ILE A 35 -5.80 -23.38 -0.10
N ASN A 36 -6.53 -23.07 -1.16
CA ASN A 36 -7.74 -23.80 -1.57
C ASN A 36 -7.54 -25.32 -1.64
N LYS A 37 -6.44 -25.77 -2.27
CA LYS A 37 -6.19 -27.21 -2.48
C LYS A 37 -5.88 -28.01 -1.22
N TYR A 38 -5.59 -27.31 -0.12
CA TYR A 38 -5.26 -27.92 1.18
C TYR A 38 -6.45 -27.96 2.14
N LEU A 39 -7.53 -27.23 1.80
CA LEU A 39 -8.70 -27.12 2.66
C LEU A 39 -9.64 -28.31 2.47
N LYS A 40 -10.30 -28.70 3.56
CA LYS A 40 -11.41 -29.66 3.60
C LYS A 40 -12.64 -29.04 4.25
N PRO A 41 -13.85 -29.53 3.99
CA PRO A 41 -15.05 -29.09 4.70
C PRO A 41 -14.91 -29.24 6.22
N GLY A 42 -15.38 -28.26 6.98
CA GLY A 42 -15.32 -28.25 8.44
C GLY A 42 -14.00 -27.73 8.99
N LYS A 43 -13.51 -28.34 10.06
CA LYS A 43 -12.30 -27.89 10.77
C LYS A 43 -11.03 -28.23 10.00
N ASN A 44 -10.16 -27.24 9.85
CA ASN A 44 -8.83 -27.37 9.27
C ASN A 44 -7.79 -27.02 10.33
N SER A 45 -6.65 -27.72 10.32
CA SER A 45 -5.50 -27.42 11.16
C SER A 45 -4.54 -26.53 10.39
N LEU A 46 -4.18 -25.36 10.96
CA LEU A 46 -3.14 -24.47 10.46
C LEU A 46 -1.94 -24.53 11.41
N VAL A 47 -0.76 -24.78 10.87
CA VAL A 47 0.51 -24.69 11.58
C VAL A 47 1.42 -23.69 10.84
N VAL A 48 1.84 -22.65 11.55
CA VAL A 48 2.83 -21.69 11.07
C VAL A 48 4.11 -21.93 11.86
N LYS A 49 5.16 -22.40 11.17
CA LYS A 49 6.46 -22.71 11.76
C LYS A 49 7.44 -21.59 11.42
N ILE A 50 7.88 -20.87 12.44
CA ILE A 50 8.78 -19.73 12.29
C ILE A 50 10.18 -20.09 12.72
N PHE A 51 11.15 -19.74 11.89
CA PHE A 51 12.57 -19.86 12.20
C PHE A 51 13.14 -18.50 12.55
N ARG A 52 13.85 -18.44 13.67
CA ARG A 52 14.54 -17.22 14.10
C ARG A 52 15.66 -16.84 13.12
N TRP A 53 16.29 -17.81 12.51
CA TRP A 53 17.41 -17.64 11.61
C TRP A 53 17.07 -18.30 10.27
N SER A 54 17.28 -17.56 9.21
CA SER A 54 17.13 -17.98 7.81
C SER A 54 18.23 -17.35 6.97
N THR A 55 18.28 -17.61 5.68
CA THR A 55 19.20 -16.91 4.78
C THR A 55 18.92 -15.40 4.75
N GLY A 56 17.65 -15.00 4.83
CA GLY A 56 17.22 -13.60 4.96
C GLY A 56 17.82 -12.89 6.16
N SER A 57 18.05 -13.60 7.26
CA SER A 57 18.63 -13.01 8.48
C SER A 57 20.00 -12.35 8.29
N TYR A 58 20.78 -12.79 7.28
CA TYR A 58 22.06 -12.18 6.95
C TYR A 58 21.92 -10.91 6.13
N LEU A 59 20.86 -10.80 5.34
CA LEU A 59 20.56 -9.64 4.49
C LEU A 59 19.77 -8.56 5.24
N GLU A 60 18.94 -8.98 6.19
CA GLU A 60 18.02 -8.14 6.94
C GLU A 60 18.60 -7.64 8.27
N CYS A 61 19.91 -7.42 8.33
CA CYS A 61 20.60 -6.97 9.54
C CYS A 61 20.66 -5.45 9.57
N GLN A 62 19.50 -4.77 9.65
CA GLN A 62 19.39 -3.32 9.58
C GLN A 62 19.20 -2.71 10.97
N ASP A 63 20.20 -2.81 11.85
CA ASP A 63 20.19 -2.14 13.16
C ASP A 63 18.92 -2.35 13.99
N PHE A 64 18.30 -3.52 13.95
CA PHE A 64 17.12 -3.81 14.74
C PHE A 64 17.19 -5.14 15.49
N TRP A 65 16.33 -5.30 16.47
CA TRP A 65 16.32 -6.47 17.32
C TRP A 65 16.03 -7.75 16.56
N ARG A 66 16.76 -8.80 16.86
CA ARG A 66 16.56 -10.12 16.28
C ARG A 66 15.56 -10.93 17.09
N ILE A 67 14.37 -10.35 17.26
CA ILE A 67 13.20 -11.00 17.82
C ILE A 67 12.48 -11.68 16.65
N SER A 68 12.12 -12.94 16.81
CA SER A 68 11.38 -13.70 15.79
C SER A 68 9.95 -13.95 16.26
N GLY A 69 9.07 -14.12 15.28
CA GLY A 69 7.66 -14.36 15.51
C GLY A 69 6.79 -13.76 14.43
N ILE A 70 5.50 -13.71 14.70
CA ILE A 70 4.52 -13.00 13.90
C ILE A 70 4.38 -11.61 14.52
N GLU A 71 4.73 -10.59 13.76
CA GLU A 71 4.84 -9.21 14.26
C GLU A 71 3.59 -8.39 13.93
N ARG A 72 2.78 -8.82 12.95
CA ARG A 72 1.63 -8.10 12.43
C ARG A 72 0.44 -9.03 12.24
N ASP A 73 -0.65 -8.53 11.70
CA ASP A 73 -1.90 -9.27 11.53
C ASP A 73 -1.74 -10.53 10.67
N VAL A 74 -2.53 -11.55 11.01
CA VAL A 74 -2.73 -12.78 10.21
C VAL A 74 -4.22 -12.94 9.95
N PHE A 75 -4.58 -13.06 8.68
CA PHE A 75 -5.98 -13.20 8.31
C PHE A 75 -6.18 -14.08 7.08
N LEU A 76 -7.42 -14.49 6.89
CA LEU A 76 -7.88 -15.16 5.68
C LEU A 76 -8.71 -14.17 4.87
N PHE A 77 -8.51 -14.16 3.57
CA PHE A 77 -9.41 -13.47 2.66
C PHE A 77 -9.76 -14.33 1.45
N SER A 78 -10.86 -13.99 0.79
CA SER A 78 -11.26 -14.66 -0.43
C SER A 78 -11.70 -13.65 -1.47
N GLN A 79 -11.38 -13.95 -2.73
CA GLN A 79 -11.77 -13.15 -3.87
C GLN A 79 -12.58 -14.01 -4.85
N PRO A 80 -13.44 -13.41 -5.68
CA PRO A 80 -14.02 -14.08 -6.85
C PRO A 80 -12.93 -14.63 -7.76
N LYS A 81 -13.24 -15.64 -8.57
CA LYS A 81 -12.27 -16.17 -9.55
C LYS A 81 -11.86 -15.15 -10.61
N THR A 82 -12.74 -14.20 -10.92
CA THR A 82 -12.43 -13.01 -11.71
C THR A 82 -12.47 -11.82 -10.79
N HIS A 83 -11.34 -11.15 -10.58
CA HIS A 83 -11.18 -10.12 -9.56
C HIS A 83 -10.13 -9.08 -9.98
N ILE A 84 -10.12 -7.96 -9.31
CA ILE A 84 -9.04 -6.97 -9.39
C ILE A 84 -7.83 -7.54 -8.66
N LYS A 85 -6.79 -7.88 -9.41
CA LYS A 85 -5.55 -8.46 -8.85
C LYS A 85 -4.67 -7.41 -8.20
N ASP A 86 -4.54 -6.27 -8.87
CA ASP A 86 -3.71 -5.15 -8.43
C ASP A 86 -4.17 -3.86 -9.09
N PHE A 87 -3.76 -2.72 -8.53
CA PHE A 87 -3.96 -1.42 -9.14
C PHE A 87 -2.86 -0.45 -8.77
N ASN A 88 -2.58 0.49 -9.66
CA ASN A 88 -1.63 1.56 -9.44
C ASN A 88 -2.28 2.92 -9.67
N VAL A 89 -2.11 3.84 -8.73
CA VAL A 89 -2.63 5.20 -8.78
C VAL A 89 -1.48 6.20 -8.84
N VAL A 90 -1.49 7.05 -9.85
CA VAL A 90 -0.66 8.24 -9.90
C VAL A 90 -1.56 9.47 -9.73
N SER A 91 -1.32 10.25 -8.69
CA SER A 91 -2.03 11.49 -8.41
C SER A 91 -1.01 12.60 -8.17
N THR A 92 -0.79 13.42 -9.18
CA THR A 92 0.17 14.51 -9.14
C THR A 92 -0.45 15.83 -9.59
N LEU A 93 0.34 16.89 -9.66
CA LEU A 93 -0.09 18.21 -10.07
C LEU A 93 0.58 18.61 -11.38
N ASP A 94 -0.09 19.46 -12.16
CA ASP A 94 0.48 20.13 -13.32
C ASP A 94 1.56 21.15 -12.92
N ASP A 95 2.16 21.81 -13.91
CA ASP A 95 3.22 22.80 -13.68
C ASP A 95 2.72 24.07 -12.97
N THR A 96 1.42 24.29 -12.90
CA THR A 96 0.81 25.41 -12.16
C THR A 96 0.59 25.07 -10.69
N TYR A 97 0.75 23.80 -10.28
CA TYR A 97 0.47 23.24 -8.95
C TYR A 97 -0.99 23.41 -8.48
N LYS A 98 -1.91 23.64 -9.42
CA LYS A 98 -3.34 23.86 -9.14
C LYS A 98 -4.23 22.73 -9.63
N ASN A 99 -3.87 22.15 -10.77
CA ASN A 99 -4.68 21.12 -11.40
C ASN A 99 -4.10 19.74 -11.12
N GLY A 100 -4.98 18.78 -10.90
CA GLY A 100 -4.64 17.38 -10.66
C GLY A 100 -4.49 16.60 -11.95
N ILE A 101 -3.43 15.79 -12.02
CA ILE A 101 -3.24 14.75 -13.04
C ILE A 101 -3.47 13.43 -12.33
N PHE A 102 -4.50 12.70 -12.76
CA PHE A 102 -4.88 11.42 -12.22
C PHE A 102 -4.68 10.33 -13.27
N LYS A 103 -4.00 9.25 -12.88
CA LYS A 103 -3.88 8.03 -13.68
C LYS A 103 -4.16 6.83 -12.80
N LEU A 104 -4.92 5.88 -13.34
CA LEU A 104 -5.25 4.63 -12.69
C LEU A 104 -5.02 3.48 -13.66
N ASN A 105 -4.16 2.54 -13.26
CA ASN A 105 -4.02 1.26 -13.94
C ASN A 105 -4.63 0.17 -13.06
N VAL A 106 -5.43 -0.72 -13.64
CA VAL A 106 -6.10 -1.80 -12.93
C VAL A 106 -5.79 -3.12 -13.63
N ASP A 107 -5.21 -4.05 -12.91
CA ASP A 107 -4.96 -5.41 -13.37
C ASP A 107 -6.10 -6.33 -12.92
N VAL A 108 -6.80 -6.91 -13.88
CA VAL A 108 -7.87 -7.89 -13.66
C VAL A 108 -7.35 -9.29 -13.97
N ALA A 109 -7.52 -10.21 -13.02
CA ALA A 109 -7.20 -11.62 -13.20
C ALA A 109 -8.46 -12.47 -13.32
N ASN A 110 -8.38 -13.52 -14.16
CA ASN A 110 -9.44 -14.49 -14.35
C ASN A 110 -8.87 -15.91 -14.16
N HIS A 111 -9.25 -16.58 -13.09
CA HIS A 111 -8.89 -17.95 -12.76
C HIS A 111 -10.00 -18.96 -13.12
N THR A 112 -10.79 -18.65 -14.12
CA THR A 112 -11.76 -19.58 -14.69
C THR A 112 -11.23 -20.24 -15.95
N THR A 113 -11.84 -21.36 -16.34
CA THR A 113 -11.47 -22.13 -17.55
C THR A 113 -12.02 -21.52 -18.85
N ALA A 114 -12.75 -20.42 -18.77
CA ALA A 114 -13.31 -19.70 -19.92
C ALA A 114 -12.95 -18.21 -19.81
N GLY A 115 -12.87 -17.54 -20.98
CA GLY A 115 -12.73 -16.08 -21.01
C GLY A 115 -13.91 -15.38 -20.34
N LYS A 116 -13.68 -14.19 -19.83
CA LYS A 116 -14.66 -13.36 -19.13
C LYS A 116 -14.70 -11.95 -19.72
N ASP A 117 -15.90 -11.49 -20.00
CA ASP A 117 -16.20 -10.09 -20.34
C ASP A 117 -16.71 -9.41 -19.09
N VAL A 118 -15.90 -8.55 -18.52
CA VAL A 118 -16.21 -7.77 -17.32
C VAL A 118 -16.09 -6.29 -17.63
N ASN A 119 -16.50 -5.46 -16.71
CA ASN A 119 -16.39 -4.03 -16.82
C ASN A 119 -15.68 -3.46 -15.60
N VAL A 120 -14.63 -2.67 -15.83
CA VAL A 120 -13.91 -1.93 -14.79
C VAL A 120 -14.39 -0.50 -14.79
N SER A 121 -14.77 0.02 -13.63
CA SER A 121 -15.12 1.43 -13.47
C SER A 121 -14.46 2.03 -12.25
N TYR A 122 -14.27 3.35 -12.26
CA TYR A 122 -13.86 4.07 -11.08
C TYR A 122 -14.71 5.33 -10.87
N GLU A 123 -14.82 5.73 -9.62
CA GLU A 123 -15.33 7.02 -9.18
C GLU A 123 -14.32 7.65 -8.23
N LEU A 124 -13.96 8.90 -8.47
CA LEU A 124 -13.14 9.71 -7.57
C LEU A 124 -14.03 10.77 -6.92
N LEU A 125 -14.14 10.72 -5.59
CA LEU A 125 -15.02 11.58 -4.82
C LEU A 125 -14.23 12.58 -3.99
N ASP A 126 -14.71 13.80 -3.90
CA ASP A 126 -14.17 14.81 -2.98
C ASP A 126 -14.64 14.57 -1.53
N ALA A 127 -14.20 15.44 -0.61
CA ALA A 127 -14.58 15.38 0.81
C ALA A 127 -16.11 15.54 1.06
N ALA A 128 -16.82 16.17 0.12
CA ALA A 128 -18.29 16.28 0.16
C ALA A 128 -18.99 15.07 -0.49
N LYS A 129 -18.24 14.03 -0.86
CA LYS A 129 -18.72 12.82 -1.57
C LYS A 129 -19.28 13.11 -2.97
N LYS A 130 -18.91 14.23 -3.56
CA LYS A 130 -19.25 14.56 -4.96
C LYS A 130 -18.25 13.88 -5.87
N VAL A 131 -18.72 13.21 -6.93
CA VAL A 131 -17.88 12.65 -7.99
C VAL A 131 -17.21 13.80 -8.75
N VAL A 132 -15.88 13.79 -8.80
CA VAL A 132 -15.04 14.79 -9.49
C VAL A 132 -14.36 14.21 -10.72
N ALA A 133 -14.23 12.91 -10.81
CA ALA A 133 -13.83 12.17 -12.00
C ALA A 133 -14.42 10.76 -11.94
N GLU A 134 -14.72 10.20 -13.10
CA GLU A 134 -15.20 8.82 -13.26
C GLU A 134 -14.75 8.25 -14.60
N GLY A 135 -14.76 6.94 -14.69
CA GLY A 135 -14.45 6.25 -15.92
C GLY A 135 -14.98 4.82 -15.90
N ASN A 136 -15.16 4.28 -17.09
CA ASN A 136 -15.71 2.96 -17.30
C ASN A 136 -15.12 2.37 -18.57
N ALA A 137 -14.64 1.14 -18.54
CA ALA A 137 -14.08 0.43 -19.68
C ALA A 137 -14.41 -1.06 -19.65
N PRO A 138 -14.76 -1.64 -20.82
CA PRO A 138 -14.86 -3.09 -20.95
C PRO A 138 -13.48 -3.73 -20.80
N CYS A 139 -13.46 -4.90 -20.18
CA CYS A 139 -12.26 -5.68 -19.94
C CYS A 139 -12.50 -7.14 -20.30
N ASN A 140 -11.81 -7.59 -21.32
CA ASN A 140 -11.87 -8.95 -21.84
C ASN A 140 -10.68 -9.72 -21.26
N VAL A 141 -10.91 -10.65 -20.36
CA VAL A 141 -9.86 -11.43 -19.72
C VAL A 141 -9.92 -12.88 -20.18
N THR A 142 -8.86 -13.35 -20.80
CA THR A 142 -8.78 -14.75 -21.27
C THR A 142 -8.90 -15.75 -20.12
N ALA A 143 -9.19 -17.00 -20.44
CA ALA A 143 -9.15 -18.10 -19.47
C ALA A 143 -7.77 -18.15 -18.81
N ASP A 144 -7.74 -18.27 -17.48
CA ASP A 144 -6.53 -18.28 -16.65
C ASP A 144 -5.53 -17.17 -16.99
N GLY A 145 -6.06 -15.98 -17.37
CA GLY A 145 -5.30 -14.85 -17.88
C GLY A 145 -5.43 -13.59 -17.03
N GLN A 146 -4.76 -12.55 -17.51
CA GLN A 146 -4.78 -11.22 -16.90
C GLN A 146 -4.91 -10.15 -17.98
N GLN A 147 -5.54 -9.02 -17.62
CA GLN A 147 -5.71 -7.87 -18.51
C GLN A 147 -5.53 -6.58 -17.70
N ASN A 148 -4.76 -5.64 -18.25
CA ASN A 148 -4.62 -4.29 -17.70
C ASN A 148 -5.60 -3.32 -18.37
N ILE A 149 -6.21 -2.45 -17.55
CA ILE A 149 -7.07 -1.33 -18.00
C ILE A 149 -6.52 -0.04 -17.40
N SER A 150 -6.39 0.99 -18.23
CA SER A 150 -5.85 2.29 -17.84
C SER A 150 -6.89 3.39 -17.99
N PHE A 151 -6.89 4.32 -17.02
CA PHE A 151 -7.71 5.52 -17.02
C PHE A 151 -6.85 6.73 -16.76
N GLU A 152 -7.18 7.86 -17.37
CA GLU A 152 -6.56 9.16 -17.12
C GLU A 152 -7.64 10.23 -16.96
N ALA A 153 -7.41 11.18 -16.03
CA ALA A 153 -8.27 12.34 -15.88
C ALA A 153 -7.43 13.57 -15.46
N ALA A 154 -7.86 14.73 -15.95
CA ALA A 154 -7.37 16.03 -15.50
C ALA A 154 -8.46 16.71 -14.67
N LEU A 155 -8.09 17.18 -13.47
CA LEU A 155 -9.02 17.81 -12.54
C LEU A 155 -8.60 19.26 -12.32
N ASN A 156 -9.51 20.18 -12.49
CA ASN A 156 -9.24 21.60 -12.26
C ASN A 156 -9.32 21.96 -10.76
N ASN A 157 -8.37 22.78 -10.31
CA ASN A 157 -8.36 23.36 -8.96
C ASN A 157 -8.56 22.32 -7.82
N VAL A 158 -7.73 21.27 -7.83
CA VAL A 158 -7.80 20.25 -6.79
C VAL A 158 -7.36 20.81 -5.43
N LYS A 159 -7.94 20.28 -4.35
CA LYS A 159 -7.41 20.48 -2.99
C LYS A 159 -6.15 19.66 -2.85
N THR A 160 -5.00 20.31 -2.81
CA THR A 160 -3.70 19.64 -2.72
C THR A 160 -3.50 19.04 -1.34
N TRP A 161 -2.77 17.94 -1.31
CA TRP A 161 -2.33 17.30 -0.07
C TRP A 161 -1.00 17.93 0.39
N THR A 162 -0.91 18.25 1.67
CA THR A 162 0.34 18.56 2.37
C THR A 162 0.32 17.91 3.76
N SER A 163 1.46 17.83 4.45
CA SER A 163 1.54 17.33 5.82
C SER A 163 0.72 18.15 6.82
N GLU A 164 0.44 19.43 6.51
CA GLU A 164 -0.37 20.33 7.34
C GLU A 164 -1.86 20.30 6.97
N GLN A 165 -2.15 20.06 5.70
CA GLN A 165 -3.51 19.96 5.16
C GLN A 165 -3.62 18.69 4.31
N PRO A 166 -3.82 17.53 4.92
CA PRO A 166 -3.86 16.24 4.23
C PRO A 166 -5.20 16.02 3.52
N ASN A 167 -5.50 16.86 2.52
CA ASN A 167 -6.73 16.73 1.73
C ASN A 167 -6.71 15.43 0.93
N LEU A 168 -7.71 14.58 1.14
CA LEU A 168 -7.86 13.30 0.47
C LEU A 168 -9.15 13.23 -0.33
N TYR A 169 -9.06 12.53 -1.45
CA TYR A 169 -10.18 12.09 -2.27
C TYR A 169 -10.40 10.61 -2.04
N LYS A 170 -11.64 10.14 -2.15
CA LYS A 170 -11.97 8.73 -2.08
C LYS A 170 -12.11 8.16 -3.48
N LEU A 171 -11.23 7.25 -3.86
CA LEU A 171 -11.31 6.46 -5.07
C LEU A 171 -12.10 5.18 -4.76
N LEU A 172 -13.07 4.86 -5.59
CA LEU A 172 -13.78 3.59 -5.61
C LEU A 172 -13.50 2.92 -6.95
N ILE A 173 -12.84 1.77 -6.93
CA ILE A 173 -12.60 0.94 -8.13
C ILE A 173 -13.59 -0.21 -8.08
N SER A 174 -14.37 -0.40 -9.13
CA SER A 174 -15.42 -1.42 -9.18
C SER A 174 -15.22 -2.38 -10.36
N LEU A 175 -15.43 -3.67 -10.10
CA LEU A 175 -15.52 -4.71 -11.12
C LEU A 175 -16.97 -5.17 -11.25
N LYS A 176 -17.47 -5.25 -12.48
CA LYS A 176 -18.84 -5.72 -12.78
C LYS A 176 -18.78 -6.89 -13.74
N ASP A 177 -19.50 -7.97 -13.42
CA ASP A 177 -19.74 -9.14 -14.29
C ASP A 177 -21.24 -9.25 -14.58
N GLY A 178 -21.64 -9.26 -15.85
CA GLY A 178 -23.04 -9.30 -16.27
C GLY A 178 -23.90 -8.15 -15.70
N GLY A 179 -23.34 -6.96 -15.52
CA GLY A 179 -24.00 -5.80 -14.93
C GLY A 179 -24.10 -5.78 -13.41
N LYS A 180 -23.70 -6.86 -12.73
CA LYS A 180 -23.63 -6.94 -11.26
C LYS A 180 -22.26 -6.56 -10.76
N THR A 181 -22.18 -5.67 -9.78
CA THR A 181 -20.91 -5.36 -9.08
C THR A 181 -20.49 -6.57 -8.25
N THR A 182 -19.30 -7.09 -8.54
CA THR A 182 -18.70 -8.25 -7.88
C THR A 182 -17.63 -7.87 -6.88
N GLU A 183 -17.01 -6.69 -7.07
CA GLU A 183 -15.95 -6.20 -6.21
C GLU A 183 -15.95 -4.66 -6.20
N ILE A 184 -15.62 -4.07 -5.05
CA ILE A 184 -15.37 -2.63 -4.88
C ILE A 184 -14.17 -2.48 -3.98
N ILE A 185 -13.16 -1.73 -4.44
CA ILE A 185 -11.96 -1.40 -3.67
C ILE A 185 -11.96 0.10 -3.36
N PRO A 186 -12.12 0.50 -2.10
CA PRO A 186 -11.95 1.88 -1.69
C PRO A 186 -10.46 2.21 -1.46
N TYR A 187 -10.02 3.37 -1.94
CA TYR A 187 -8.66 3.86 -1.75
C TYR A 187 -8.62 5.36 -1.50
N ASN A 188 -7.63 5.86 -0.75
CA ASN A 188 -7.45 7.28 -0.51
C ASN A 188 -6.43 7.86 -1.50
N VAL A 189 -6.74 8.99 -2.10
CA VAL A 189 -5.91 9.66 -3.10
C VAL A 189 -5.62 11.09 -2.65
N GLY A 190 -4.33 11.47 -2.62
CA GLY A 190 -3.90 12.83 -2.33
C GLY A 190 -3.15 13.41 -3.51
N PHE A 191 -3.60 14.54 -4.04
CA PHE A 191 -2.90 15.24 -5.12
C PHE A 191 -1.73 16.04 -4.57
N ARG A 192 -0.51 15.60 -4.90
CA ARG A 192 0.73 16.26 -4.48
C ARG A 192 1.82 16.01 -5.50
N ARG A 193 2.79 16.94 -5.55
CA ARG A 193 3.96 16.80 -6.41
C ARG A 193 5.22 17.06 -5.60
N PHE A 194 6.12 16.07 -5.58
CA PHE A 194 7.44 16.16 -4.99
C PHE A 194 8.47 16.36 -6.09
N GLU A 195 9.40 17.30 -5.86
CA GLU A 195 10.46 17.61 -6.81
C GLU A 195 11.75 17.91 -6.06
N ILE A 196 12.87 17.49 -6.63
CA ILE A 196 14.20 17.92 -6.20
C ILE A 196 14.72 18.85 -7.29
N LYS A 197 14.88 20.12 -6.96
CA LYS A 197 15.30 21.13 -7.94
C LYS A 197 16.15 22.23 -7.32
N PRO A 198 16.94 22.95 -8.17
CA PRO A 198 17.71 24.09 -7.71
C PRO A 198 16.82 25.22 -7.20
N THR A 199 17.34 25.99 -6.26
CA THR A 199 16.76 27.24 -5.75
C THR A 199 17.44 28.43 -6.38
N ASP A 200 16.88 29.63 -6.21
CA ASP A 200 17.51 30.86 -6.65
C ASP A 200 18.71 31.30 -5.77
N GLN A 201 18.88 30.66 -4.62
CA GLN A 201 19.99 30.90 -3.70
C GLN A 201 21.25 30.17 -4.15
N LEU A 202 22.38 30.89 -4.15
CA LEU A 202 23.68 30.34 -4.49
C LEU A 202 24.49 29.98 -3.21
N ALA A 203 25.19 28.88 -3.26
CA ALA A 203 26.21 28.53 -2.29
C ALA A 203 27.50 29.35 -2.53
N GLU A 204 28.45 29.33 -1.62
CA GLU A 204 29.75 30.03 -1.73
C GLU A 204 30.53 29.68 -2.98
N ASN A 205 30.35 28.49 -3.54
CA ASN A 205 30.97 28.03 -4.79
C ASN A 205 30.24 28.50 -6.06
N GLY A 206 29.22 29.38 -5.92
CA GLY A 206 28.45 29.94 -7.04
C GLY A 206 27.41 28.97 -7.63
N LYS A 207 27.22 27.78 -7.07
CA LYS A 207 26.20 26.83 -7.52
C LYS A 207 24.90 27.01 -6.74
N PRO A 208 23.72 26.82 -7.36
CA PRO A 208 22.45 26.89 -6.65
C PRO A 208 22.34 25.77 -5.62
N TYR A 209 21.73 26.10 -4.49
CA TYR A 209 21.29 25.04 -3.56
C TYR A 209 20.21 24.18 -4.20
N VAL A 210 20.25 22.87 -3.92
CA VAL A 210 19.23 21.93 -4.38
C VAL A 210 18.38 21.53 -3.17
N CYS A 211 17.07 21.69 -3.29
CA CYS A 211 16.11 21.43 -2.22
C CYS A 211 14.99 20.49 -2.68
N LEU A 212 14.32 19.90 -1.70
CA LEU A 212 13.06 19.23 -1.90
C LEU A 212 11.92 20.24 -1.91
N PHE A 213 11.02 20.09 -2.87
CA PHE A 213 9.81 20.91 -3.02
C PHE A 213 8.57 20.02 -2.88
N ILE A 214 7.55 20.54 -2.23
CA ILE A 214 6.20 19.99 -2.25
C ILE A 214 5.27 21.05 -2.85
N ASN A 215 4.53 20.68 -3.90
CA ASN A 215 3.57 21.54 -4.57
C ASN A 215 4.18 22.91 -4.93
N GLY A 216 5.41 22.90 -5.43
CA GLY A 216 6.14 24.11 -5.82
C GLY A 216 6.74 24.93 -4.68
N GLN A 217 6.57 24.53 -3.43
CA GLN A 217 7.15 25.22 -2.27
C GLN A 217 8.34 24.45 -1.71
N PRO A 218 9.49 25.11 -1.45
CA PRO A 218 10.64 24.44 -0.84
C PRO A 218 10.30 24.04 0.59
N ILE A 219 10.69 22.83 0.98
CA ILE A 219 10.48 22.34 2.33
C ILE A 219 11.79 22.04 3.03
N LYS A 220 11.78 22.25 4.35
CA LYS A 220 12.83 21.81 5.24
C LYS A 220 12.32 20.59 6.04
N LEU A 221 12.99 19.46 5.88
CA LEU A 221 12.67 18.27 6.65
C LEU A 221 13.12 18.46 8.11
N LYS A 222 12.16 18.51 9.01
CA LYS A 222 12.36 18.47 10.46
C LYS A 222 11.90 17.08 10.92
N GLY A 223 12.83 16.12 10.85
CA GLY A 223 12.50 14.71 10.95
C GLY A 223 13.09 14.01 12.17
N VAL A 224 12.50 12.87 12.48
CA VAL A 224 13.00 11.89 13.45
C VAL A 224 13.17 10.53 12.78
N ASN A 225 13.98 9.69 13.41
CA ASN A 225 14.07 8.27 13.04
C ASN A 225 13.12 7.46 13.91
N ILE A 226 12.49 6.44 13.34
CA ILE A 226 11.64 5.50 14.07
C ILE A 226 11.97 4.07 13.67
N HIS A 227 12.04 3.19 14.66
CA HIS A 227 12.01 1.74 14.52
C HIS A 227 10.64 1.22 14.94
N GLU A 228 10.17 0.15 14.30
CA GLU A 228 8.92 -0.52 14.67
C GLU A 228 9.19 -1.46 15.85
N HIS A 229 9.22 -0.90 17.05
CA HIS A 229 9.32 -1.68 18.27
C HIS A 229 8.79 -0.94 19.51
N ASN A 230 8.43 -1.72 20.50
CA ASN A 230 7.89 -1.28 21.76
C ASN A 230 8.55 -2.11 22.89
N PRO A 231 8.95 -1.49 24.03
CA PRO A 231 9.59 -2.21 25.14
C PRO A 231 8.78 -3.39 25.68
N GLU A 232 7.45 -3.34 25.61
CA GLU A 232 6.56 -4.35 26.19
C GLU A 232 6.23 -5.48 25.21
N THR A 233 6.11 -5.16 23.91
CA THR A 233 5.56 -6.08 22.89
C THR A 233 6.56 -6.44 21.79
N GLY A 234 7.80 -5.97 21.87
CA GLY A 234 8.83 -6.24 20.87
C GLY A 234 8.57 -5.51 19.56
N HIS A 235 8.48 -6.24 18.46
CA HIS A 235 8.23 -5.66 17.13
C HIS A 235 6.76 -5.44 16.80
N TYR A 236 5.86 -5.81 17.68
CA TYR A 236 4.45 -5.44 17.55
C TYR A 236 4.22 -4.06 18.16
N VAL A 237 3.78 -3.12 17.35
CA VAL A 237 3.42 -1.76 17.78
C VAL A 237 1.92 -1.57 17.62
N PRO A 238 1.16 -1.41 18.73
CA PRO A 238 -0.27 -1.15 18.66
C PRO A 238 -0.60 0.16 17.92
N GLU A 239 -1.70 0.20 17.20
CA GLU A 239 -2.16 1.40 16.49
C GLU A 239 -2.28 2.63 17.41
N GLU A 240 -2.74 2.43 18.65
CA GLU A 240 -2.83 3.51 19.65
C GLU A 240 -1.48 4.17 19.92
N LEU A 241 -0.41 3.38 20.00
CA LEU A 241 0.95 3.90 20.20
C LEU A 241 1.44 4.66 18.96
N MET A 242 1.19 4.14 17.74
CA MET A 242 1.51 4.85 16.50
C MET A 242 0.83 6.23 16.46
N ARG A 243 -0.46 6.30 16.81
CA ARG A 243 -1.22 7.56 16.87
C ARG A 243 -0.66 8.52 17.92
N LYS A 244 -0.23 8.01 19.06
CA LYS A 244 0.43 8.81 20.09
C LYS A 244 1.74 9.39 19.60
N ASP A 245 2.56 8.61 18.91
CA ASP A 245 3.82 9.06 18.32
C ASP A 245 3.59 10.18 17.29
N PHE A 246 2.64 10.00 16.37
CA PHE A 246 2.27 11.07 15.43
C PHE A 246 1.77 12.33 16.13
N THR A 247 0.98 12.18 17.17
CA THR A 247 0.48 13.31 17.95
C THR A 247 1.64 14.09 18.60
N LEU A 248 2.59 13.40 19.22
CA LEU A 248 3.79 14.00 19.78
C LEU A 248 4.65 14.67 18.71
N MET A 249 4.86 14.01 17.58
CA MET A 249 5.60 14.60 16.46
C MET A 249 4.98 15.91 15.98
N LYS A 250 3.66 15.95 15.82
CA LYS A 250 2.93 17.19 15.43
C LYS A 250 3.05 18.28 16.51
N GLN A 251 2.92 17.94 17.79
CA GLN A 251 3.07 18.88 18.90
C GLN A 251 4.48 19.50 18.96
N HIS A 252 5.50 18.75 18.54
CA HIS A 252 6.89 19.19 18.47
C HIS A 252 7.32 19.71 17.09
N ASN A 253 6.36 19.99 16.20
CA ASN A 253 6.61 20.59 14.90
C ASN A 253 7.52 19.73 13.99
N ILE A 254 7.42 18.42 14.11
CA ILE A 254 8.10 17.43 13.27
C ILE A 254 7.21 17.18 12.06
N ASN A 255 7.77 17.27 10.85
CA ASN A 255 7.07 17.11 9.58
C ASN A 255 7.56 15.94 8.73
N SER A 256 8.48 15.14 9.24
CA SER A 256 9.09 14.04 8.52
C SER A 256 9.51 12.91 9.46
N VAL A 257 9.38 11.68 8.99
CA VAL A 257 9.83 10.49 9.71
C VAL A 257 10.68 9.64 8.78
N ARG A 258 11.87 9.25 9.23
CA ARG A 258 12.66 8.24 8.54
C ARG A 258 12.41 6.88 9.17
N LEU A 259 11.89 5.97 8.38
CA LEU A 259 11.65 4.59 8.77
C LEU A 259 12.98 3.83 8.78
N CYS A 260 13.42 3.39 9.93
CA CYS A 260 14.70 2.70 10.12
C CYS A 260 14.48 1.20 10.29
N HIS A 261 14.81 0.38 9.29
CA HIS A 261 15.26 0.63 7.93
C HIS A 261 14.44 -0.25 6.99
N TYR A 262 13.15 -0.39 7.26
CA TYR A 262 12.22 -1.34 6.66
C TYR A 262 10.80 -0.74 6.62
N PRO A 263 9.90 -1.29 5.80
CA PRO A 263 8.49 -0.89 5.81
C PRO A 263 7.86 -1.11 7.18
N GLN A 264 7.06 -0.14 7.63
CA GLN A 264 6.25 -0.24 8.83
C GLN A 264 4.95 -1.01 8.56
N ASP A 265 4.17 -1.25 9.60
CA ASP A 265 2.79 -1.72 9.46
C ASP A 265 1.99 -0.81 8.53
N ARG A 266 1.07 -1.38 7.73
CA ARG A 266 0.25 -0.63 6.78
C ARG A 266 -0.51 0.53 7.45
N LYS A 267 -0.99 0.35 8.67
CA LYS A 267 -1.71 1.36 9.45
C LYS A 267 -0.86 2.61 9.72
N PHE A 268 0.48 2.47 9.70
CA PHE A 268 1.38 3.61 9.86
C PHE A 268 1.30 4.59 8.69
N TYR A 269 0.99 4.11 7.50
CA TYR A 269 0.90 4.92 6.28
C TYR A 269 -0.51 5.48 6.04
N GLU A 270 -1.54 4.86 6.62
CA GLU A 270 -2.94 5.29 6.55
C GLU A 270 -3.26 6.42 7.52
#